data_601037256f20fd8641da39384e75f059
#
_entry.id   601037256f20fd8641da39384e75f059
#
_cell.length_a   1.000
_cell.length_b   1.000
_cell.length_c   1.000
_cell.angle_alpha   90.00
_cell.angle_beta   90.00
_cell.angle_gamma   90.00
#
_symmetry.space_group_name_H-M   'P 1'
#
loop_
_entity.id
_entity.type
_entity.pdbx_description
1 polymer ?
#
loop_
_entity_poly.entity_id
_entity_poly.type
_entity_poly.pdbx_seq_one_letter_code
_entity_poly.pdbx_strand_id
1 'polypeptide(L)'
;KILLQNRVKKDWRGYALPGGHVEPGESFVDAVIREMKEETGLTILDPRLVGVKQFPLENGRYVVLLFKATQWSGDLISSEEGQMEWIKYSDLSVVKTVDDFDDLLKVMNTPELTEFQYLVSGDEWTVSIR
;
A
#
# COMPACT_ATOMS: atom_id res chain seq x y z
N LYS A 1 2.21 4.95 14.73
CA LYS A 1 1.02 4.29 14.15
C LYS A 1 1.08 4.35 12.64
N ILE A 2 0.41 3.42 12.00
CA ILE A 2 0.27 3.37 10.55
C ILE A 2 -1.22 3.29 10.21
N LEU A 3 -1.61 4.00 9.14
CA LEU A 3 -2.99 3.96 8.67
C LEU A 3 -3.19 2.76 7.75
N LEU A 4 -4.10 1.89 8.11
CA LEU A 4 -4.42 0.69 7.34
C LEU A 4 -5.91 0.61 7.08
N GLN A 5 -6.25 -0.02 5.96
CA GLN A 5 -7.61 -0.37 5.62
C GLN A 5 -7.87 -1.83 6.00
N ASN A 6 -8.92 -2.05 6.79
CA ASN A 6 -9.38 -3.40 7.09
C ASN A 6 -10.28 -3.88 5.94
N ARG A 7 -9.70 -4.62 5.01
CA ARG A 7 -10.42 -5.09 3.82
C ARG A 7 -11.42 -6.18 4.18
N VAL A 8 -12.62 -6.07 3.63
CA VAL A 8 -13.74 -6.98 3.94
C VAL A 8 -14.19 -7.81 2.72
N LYS A 9 -13.59 -7.62 1.56
CA LYS A 9 -13.92 -8.40 0.34
C LYS A 9 -13.47 -9.85 0.50
N LYS A 10 -14.28 -10.79 0.04
CA LYS A 10 -14.03 -12.23 0.21
C LYS A 10 -12.69 -12.70 -0.34
N ASP A 11 -12.25 -12.14 -1.47
CA ASP A 11 -11.07 -12.59 -2.19
C ASP A 11 -9.77 -12.09 -1.57
N TRP A 12 -9.82 -11.01 -0.79
CA TRP A 12 -8.63 -10.40 -0.23
C TRP A 12 -8.98 -9.67 1.06
N ARG A 13 -8.92 -10.41 2.15
CA ARG A 13 -9.22 -9.88 3.49
C ARG A 13 -7.95 -9.60 4.27
N GLY A 14 -8.06 -8.68 5.20
CA GLY A 14 -7.02 -8.31 6.12
C GLY A 14 -6.64 -6.84 6.02
N TYR A 15 -5.75 -6.43 6.89
CA TYR A 15 -5.26 -5.06 6.92
C TYR A 15 -4.24 -4.86 5.81
N ALA A 16 -4.44 -3.80 5.03
CA ALA A 16 -3.59 -3.44 3.91
C ALA A 16 -3.40 -1.92 3.86
N LEU A 17 -2.40 -1.49 3.11
CA LEU A 17 -2.22 -0.07 2.82
C LEU A 17 -3.37 0.42 1.94
N PRO A 18 -3.88 1.64 2.19
CA PRO A 18 -4.83 2.26 1.26
C PRO A 18 -4.12 2.62 -0.05
N GLY A 19 -4.86 2.70 -1.12
CA GLY A 19 -4.32 3.08 -2.42
C GLY A 19 -5.34 2.97 -3.53
N GLY A 20 -4.90 3.25 -4.74
CA GLY A 20 -5.73 3.20 -5.93
C GLY A 20 -4.91 3.31 -7.19
N HIS A 21 -5.55 3.65 -8.29
CA HIS A 21 -4.95 3.64 -9.62
C HIS A 21 -4.59 5.06 -10.08
N VAL A 22 -3.47 5.16 -10.80
CA VAL A 22 -3.09 6.39 -11.49
C VAL A 22 -3.95 6.55 -12.73
N GLU A 23 -4.54 7.73 -12.91
CA GLU A 23 -5.36 8.02 -14.08
C GLU A 23 -4.51 8.50 -15.26
N PRO A 24 -5.00 8.34 -16.52
CA PRO A 24 -4.25 8.80 -17.68
C PRO A 24 -3.89 10.29 -17.56
N GLY A 25 -2.62 10.61 -17.78
CA GLY A 25 -2.12 11.98 -17.73
C GLY A 25 -1.91 12.56 -16.35
N GLU A 26 -2.24 11.81 -15.31
CA GLU A 26 -2.08 12.26 -13.94
C GLU A 26 -0.64 12.00 -13.44
N SER A 27 -0.07 12.95 -12.68
CA SER A 27 1.21 12.68 -12.04
C SER A 27 1.05 11.65 -10.93
N PHE A 28 2.12 10.91 -10.63
CA PHE A 28 2.08 9.90 -9.57
C PHE A 28 1.86 10.53 -8.20
N VAL A 29 2.43 11.71 -7.97
CA VAL A 29 2.26 12.44 -6.72
C VAL A 29 0.82 12.91 -6.56
N ASP A 30 0.24 13.49 -7.62
CA ASP A 30 -1.16 13.90 -7.60
C ASP A 30 -2.09 12.71 -7.41
N ALA A 31 -1.77 11.57 -8.03
CA ALA A 31 -2.56 10.36 -7.90
C ALA A 31 -2.63 9.87 -6.45
N VAL A 32 -1.50 9.79 -5.76
CA VAL A 32 -1.50 9.31 -4.37
C VAL A 32 -2.21 10.29 -3.44
N ILE A 33 -2.08 11.58 -3.69
CA ILE A 33 -2.80 12.61 -2.90
C ILE A 33 -4.31 12.46 -3.12
N ARG A 34 -4.74 12.33 -4.37
CA ARG A 34 -6.16 12.17 -4.72
C ARG A 34 -6.73 10.88 -4.12
N GLU A 35 -6.05 9.75 -4.31
CA GLU A 35 -6.53 8.46 -3.80
C GLU A 35 -6.63 8.43 -2.28
N MET A 36 -5.65 9.01 -1.59
CA MET A 36 -5.69 9.10 -0.14
C MET A 36 -6.88 9.96 0.32
N LYS A 37 -7.17 11.04 -0.38
CA LYS A 37 -8.33 11.89 -0.05
C LYS A 37 -9.64 11.13 -0.26
N GLU A 38 -9.76 10.43 -1.38
CA GLU A 38 -10.97 9.65 -1.70
C GLU A 38 -11.18 8.49 -0.73
N GLU A 39 -10.12 7.75 -0.43
CA GLU A 39 -10.20 6.52 0.38
C GLU A 39 -10.20 6.78 1.88
N THR A 40 -9.52 7.82 2.34
CA THR A 40 -9.31 8.04 3.77
C THR A 40 -9.90 9.35 4.30
N GLY A 41 -10.20 10.29 3.44
CA GLY A 41 -10.62 11.65 3.83
C GLY A 41 -9.45 12.56 4.18
N LEU A 42 -8.24 12.04 4.21
CA LEU A 42 -7.05 12.81 4.60
C LEU A 42 -6.36 13.43 3.39
N THR A 43 -5.93 14.67 3.56
CA THR A 43 -5.07 15.35 2.59
C THR A 43 -3.63 15.18 3.07
N ILE A 44 -2.87 14.33 2.38
CA ILE A 44 -1.46 14.10 2.72
C ILE A 44 -0.59 15.21 2.13
N LEU A 45 0.49 15.52 2.83
CA LEU A 45 1.44 16.56 2.44
C LEU A 45 2.80 15.93 2.13
N ASP A 46 3.40 16.37 1.03
CA ASP A 46 4.75 15.98 0.63
C ASP A 46 5.01 14.46 0.65
N PRO A 47 4.19 13.66 -0.06
CA PRO A 47 4.45 12.22 -0.11
C PRO A 47 5.79 11.94 -0.79
N ARG A 48 6.53 10.96 -0.26
CA ARG A 48 7.82 10.56 -0.77
C ARG A 48 7.77 9.14 -1.29
N LEU A 49 8.32 8.92 -2.47
CA LEU A 49 8.46 7.58 -3.02
C LEU A 49 9.50 6.82 -2.19
N VAL A 50 9.10 5.69 -1.61
CA VAL A 50 9.98 4.88 -0.74
C VAL A 50 10.22 3.48 -1.28
N GLY A 51 9.67 3.15 -2.43
CA GLY A 51 9.91 1.88 -3.07
C GLY A 51 8.89 1.58 -4.15
N VAL A 52 9.09 0.44 -4.80
CA VAL A 52 8.15 -0.08 -5.79
C VAL A 52 7.87 -1.55 -5.50
N LYS A 53 6.64 -1.96 -5.77
CA LYS A 53 6.24 -3.36 -5.75
C LYS A 53 5.85 -3.74 -7.16
N GLN A 54 6.25 -4.92 -7.61
CA GLN A 54 5.84 -5.39 -8.92
C GLN A 54 5.58 -6.88 -8.94
N PHE A 55 4.72 -7.30 -9.84
CA PHE A 55 4.48 -8.69 -10.12
C PHE A 55 4.08 -8.88 -11.59
N PRO A 56 4.32 -10.08 -12.15
CA PRO A 56 4.03 -10.32 -13.57
C PRO A 56 2.53 -10.43 -13.83
N LEU A 57 2.11 -9.94 -14.99
CA LEU A 57 0.81 -10.19 -15.60
C LEU A 57 1.04 -11.02 -16.85
N GLU A 58 -0.03 -11.51 -17.47
CA GLU A 58 0.06 -12.33 -18.69
C GLU A 58 0.84 -11.62 -19.80
N ASN A 59 0.57 -10.32 -20.03
CA ASN A 59 1.20 -9.53 -21.08
C ASN A 59 2.00 -8.34 -20.57
N GLY A 60 2.60 -8.44 -19.40
CA GLY A 60 3.34 -7.33 -18.83
C GLY A 60 3.57 -7.49 -17.34
N ARG A 61 3.54 -6.39 -16.64
CA ARG A 61 3.68 -6.40 -15.18
C ARG A 61 2.82 -5.33 -14.54
N TYR A 62 2.41 -5.60 -13.31
CA TYR A 62 1.71 -4.64 -12.47
C TYR A 62 2.76 -3.95 -11.60
N VAL A 63 2.77 -2.62 -11.61
CA VAL A 63 3.72 -1.83 -10.82
C VAL A 63 2.95 -0.98 -9.83
N VAL A 64 3.31 -1.10 -8.56
CA VAL A 64 2.77 -0.29 -7.47
C VAL A 64 3.85 0.64 -6.96
N LEU A 65 3.57 1.92 -6.96
CA LEU A 65 4.47 2.93 -6.39
C LEU A 65 4.14 3.07 -4.90
N LEU A 66 5.16 2.90 -4.06
CA LEU A 66 5.00 2.93 -2.61
C LEU A 66 5.41 4.30 -2.08
N PHE A 67 4.44 5.03 -1.54
CA PHE A 67 4.66 6.36 -1.01
C PHE A 67 4.51 6.39 0.51
N LYS A 68 5.23 7.30 1.14
CA LYS A 68 5.14 7.54 2.58
C LYS A 68 4.90 9.03 2.82
N ALA A 69 3.95 9.32 3.70
CA ALA A 69 3.67 10.68 4.15
C ALA A 69 3.56 10.68 5.68
N THR A 70 4.11 11.70 6.32
CA THR A 70 4.10 11.83 7.77
C THR A 70 3.30 13.03 8.25
N GLN A 71 2.81 13.84 7.32
CA GLN A 71 1.99 15.02 7.61
C GLN A 71 0.69 14.94 6.82
N TRP A 72 -0.39 15.30 7.45
CA TRP A 72 -1.71 15.29 6.82
C TRP A 72 -2.65 16.24 7.54
N SER A 73 -3.79 16.52 6.91
CA SER A 73 -4.89 17.28 7.49
C SER A 73 -6.21 16.59 7.12
N GLY A 74 -7.29 17.04 7.75
CA GLY A 74 -8.63 16.50 7.49
C GLY A 74 -9.03 15.41 8.47
N ASP A 75 -10.20 14.85 8.26
CA ASP A 75 -10.80 13.85 9.12
C ASP A 75 -10.88 12.50 8.42
N LEU A 76 -10.57 11.45 9.17
CA LEU A 76 -10.60 10.09 8.66
C LEU A 76 -12.04 9.65 8.40
N ILE A 77 -12.27 9.11 7.20
CA ILE A 77 -13.54 8.50 6.81
C ILE A 77 -13.29 7.03 6.46
N SER A 78 -14.38 6.26 6.32
CA SER A 78 -14.30 4.88 5.85
C SER A 78 -15.03 4.77 4.52
N SER A 79 -14.56 3.84 3.66
CA SER A 79 -15.18 3.58 2.36
C SER A 79 -15.95 2.26 2.40
N GLU A 80 -16.67 1.96 1.30
CA GLU A 80 -17.36 0.69 1.14
C GLU A 80 -16.40 -0.51 1.07
N GLU A 81 -15.14 -0.27 0.75
CA GLU A 81 -14.12 -1.31 0.65
C GLU A 81 -13.58 -1.76 2.00
N GLY A 82 -13.82 -0.99 3.06
CA GLY A 82 -13.41 -1.32 4.40
C GLY A 82 -13.20 -0.08 5.27
N GLN A 83 -13.00 -0.32 6.55
CA GLN A 83 -12.75 0.74 7.53
C GLN A 83 -11.28 1.12 7.57
N MET A 84 -11.02 2.42 7.68
CA MET A 84 -9.67 2.93 7.89
C MET A 84 -9.39 3.01 9.38
N GLU A 85 -8.24 2.49 9.79
CA GLU A 85 -7.87 2.44 11.20
C GLU A 85 -6.40 2.79 11.40
N TRP A 86 -6.11 3.52 12.47
CA TRP A 86 -4.74 3.75 12.91
C TRP A 86 -4.29 2.57 13.76
N ILE A 87 -3.28 1.85 13.30
CA ILE A 87 -2.74 0.67 13.99
C ILE A 87 -1.36 1.01 14.54
N LYS A 88 -1.12 0.68 15.80
CA LYS A 88 0.22 0.82 16.37
C LYS A 88 1.15 -0.18 15.72
N TYR A 89 2.39 0.20 15.47
CA TYR A 89 3.38 -0.72 14.91
C TYR A 89 3.54 -1.97 15.77
N SER A 90 3.45 -1.83 17.10
CA SER A 90 3.52 -2.96 18.03
C SER A 90 2.36 -3.94 17.89
N ASP A 91 1.24 -3.52 17.30
CA ASP A 91 0.05 -4.37 17.13
C ASP A 91 0.00 -5.05 15.76
N LEU A 92 0.93 -4.75 14.86
CA LEU A 92 0.96 -5.35 13.52
C LEU A 92 1.11 -6.87 13.55
N SER A 93 1.78 -7.40 14.57
CA SER A 93 1.97 -8.84 14.72
C SER A 93 0.72 -9.57 15.20
N VAL A 94 -0.27 -8.87 15.76
CA VAL A 94 -1.50 -9.48 16.30
C VAL A 94 -2.74 -9.24 15.43
N VAL A 95 -2.70 -8.27 14.52
CA VAL A 95 -3.80 -8.08 13.56
C VAL A 95 -3.52 -8.91 12.31
N LYS A 96 -4.59 -9.31 11.63
CA LYS A 96 -4.43 -10.06 10.39
C LYS A 96 -4.15 -9.11 9.25
N THR A 97 -2.91 -9.09 8.78
CA THR A 97 -2.51 -8.32 7.60
C THR A 97 -2.63 -9.18 6.34
N VAL A 98 -2.65 -8.53 5.18
CA VAL A 98 -2.59 -9.23 3.89
C VAL A 98 -1.24 -9.94 3.75
N ASP A 99 -1.17 -10.91 2.82
CA ASP A 99 0.04 -11.72 2.63
C ASP A 99 1.27 -10.85 2.34
N ASP A 100 2.39 -11.25 2.93
CA ASP A 100 3.71 -10.62 2.72
C ASP A 100 3.77 -9.13 3.10
N PHE A 101 2.87 -8.69 3.98
CA PHE A 101 2.81 -7.32 4.40
C PHE A 101 4.07 -6.86 5.14
N ASP A 102 4.65 -7.74 5.95
CA ASP A 102 5.89 -7.45 6.68
C ASP A 102 7.05 -7.15 5.74
N ASP A 103 7.16 -7.93 4.66
CA ASP A 103 8.19 -7.72 3.64
C ASP A 103 7.98 -6.41 2.90
N LEU A 104 6.73 -6.06 2.62
CA LEU A 104 6.40 -4.79 1.97
C LEU A 104 6.82 -3.61 2.86
N LEU A 105 6.47 -3.64 4.15
CA LEU A 105 6.84 -2.59 5.09
C LEU A 105 8.36 -2.51 5.26
N LYS A 106 9.05 -3.64 5.21
CA LYS A 106 10.52 -3.67 5.29
C LYS A 106 11.13 -2.86 4.16
N VAL A 107 10.63 -3.02 2.92
CA VAL A 107 11.09 -2.22 1.79
C VAL A 107 10.83 -0.74 2.03
N MET A 108 9.61 -0.40 2.47
CA MET A 108 9.20 0.99 2.65
C MET A 108 9.97 1.71 3.77
N ASN A 109 10.38 0.99 4.80
CA ASN A 109 11.01 1.56 5.99
C ASN A 109 12.53 1.37 6.05
N THR A 110 13.13 0.80 5.02
CA THR A 110 14.59 0.57 4.95
C THR A 110 15.14 1.37 3.78
N PRO A 111 15.87 2.49 4.03
CA PRO A 111 16.34 3.37 2.95
C PRO A 111 17.22 2.68 1.91
N GLU A 112 17.92 1.61 2.29
CA GLU A 112 18.80 0.85 1.39
C GLU A 112 18.03 -0.10 0.47
N LEU A 113 16.74 -0.30 0.71
CA LEU A 113 15.88 -1.16 -0.11
C LEU A 113 15.05 -0.32 -1.06
N THR A 114 14.79 -0.86 -2.24
CA THR A 114 14.11 -0.15 -3.33
C THR A 114 12.87 -0.91 -3.81
N GLU A 115 12.93 -2.24 -3.83
CA GLU A 115 11.97 -3.03 -4.58
C GLU A 115 11.47 -4.26 -3.83
N PHE A 116 10.17 -4.49 -3.96
CA PHE A 116 9.49 -5.72 -3.58
C PHE A 116 9.00 -6.37 -4.87
N GLN A 117 9.47 -7.57 -5.18
CA GLN A 117 9.07 -8.27 -6.38
C GLN A 117 8.47 -9.63 -6.04
N TYR A 118 7.35 -9.97 -6.68
CA TYR A 118 6.91 -11.36 -6.70
C TYR A 118 7.52 -12.07 -7.90
N LEU A 119 8.22 -13.16 -7.61
CA LEU A 119 8.70 -14.10 -8.62
C LEU A 119 7.68 -15.23 -8.73
N VAL A 120 7.27 -15.54 -9.94
CA VAL A 120 6.22 -16.54 -10.18
C VAL A 120 6.79 -17.71 -10.96
N SER A 121 6.62 -18.91 -10.42
CA SER A 121 7.01 -20.17 -11.06
C SER A 121 5.83 -21.13 -10.96
N GLY A 122 5.11 -21.33 -12.06
CA GLY A 122 3.85 -22.07 -12.05
C GLY A 122 2.83 -21.37 -11.14
N ASP A 123 2.33 -22.07 -10.14
CA ASP A 123 1.39 -21.51 -9.17
C ASP A 123 2.06 -20.95 -7.92
N GLU A 124 3.39 -21.00 -7.88
CA GLU A 124 4.17 -20.57 -6.70
C GLU A 124 4.62 -19.12 -6.85
N TRP A 125 4.31 -18.31 -5.83
CA TRP A 125 4.71 -16.92 -5.73
C TRP A 125 5.69 -16.76 -4.57
N THR A 126 6.87 -16.24 -4.87
CA THR A 126 7.91 -15.98 -3.87
C THR A 126 8.30 -14.51 -3.87
N VAL A 127 8.68 -14.00 -2.68
CA VAL A 127 9.06 -12.60 -2.52
C VAL A 127 10.56 -12.44 -2.70
N SER A 128 10.95 -11.44 -3.49
CA SER A 128 12.33 -10.99 -3.63
C SER A 128 12.40 -9.51 -3.26
N ILE A 129 13.32 -9.18 -2.37
CA ILE A 129 13.52 -7.81 -1.89
C ILE A 129 14.90 -7.34 -2.27
N ARG A 130 14.98 -6.15 -2.85
CA ARG A 130 16.25 -5.53 -3.25
C ARG A 130 16.29 -4.05 -2.94
#